data_c8328f1e13565aa9d9317181c24c429b
#
_entry.id   c8328f1e13565aa9d9317181c24c429b
#
_cell.length_a   1.000
_cell.length_b   1.000
_cell.length_c   1.000
_cell.angle_alpha   90.00
_cell.angle_beta   90.00
_cell.angle_gamma   90.00
#
_symmetry.space_group_name_H-M   'P 1'
#
loop_
_entity.id
_entity.type
_entity.pdbx_description
1 polymer ?
#
loop_
_entity_poly.entity_id
_entity_poly.type
_entity_poly.pdbx_seq_one_letter_code
_entity_poly.pdbx_strand_id
1 'polypeptide(L)'
;MKKKYEIIIEHIEKLVENNELKQGQRLPTIRALVDKFECNKSTIIRAYKEMEMNHRIYSIPKSGYYLVEKNNEENIENEIIDFSLVVPDSRLLPYKEFNHCINRAVELYKNDLFIYGDAEGFKSLRISLVNFFSEYQIFTSMEKICITSGSQQAISILSKMTFPNGKKNILVEQPTYSLVHKLVEMNGDKLIGINRDFSGINLEKLENIFRNEDIKFFYTIPRLHNPLGTSYSEKEKRCIAELAEKYDVYIVEDDYLADLDKNKKSLPIYYYDIWERVVYLKSFSKTFMPGIRLGAVVLQEKLKSEFLKHKRYYDLSTSALEQGALEIYINSGMYKKHIKKIQFAYMKKMNYLKDCLKNIDTTGIQLFTPDTGFFIWIQFTTYVNIEEINKKLNEKGIYIAEGKEFFIGNNSRINGFRLCISKLTKDKIKLGVQILFEEIHKLI
;
A
#
# COMPACT_ATOMS: atom_id res chain seq x y z
N MET A 1 21.50 -28.01 25.03
CA MET A 1 20.52 -29.09 25.31
C MET A 1 19.12 -28.54 25.01
N LYS A 2 18.35 -29.18 24.11
CA LYS A 2 16.96 -28.77 23.84
C LYS A 2 16.09 -29.00 25.08
N LYS A 3 15.15 -28.09 25.34
CA LYS A 3 14.22 -28.24 26.48
C LYS A 3 13.17 -29.30 26.17
N LYS A 4 12.70 -30.05 27.19
CA LYS A 4 11.74 -31.15 26.99
C LYS A 4 10.48 -30.76 26.21
N TYR A 5 9.94 -29.54 26.40
CA TYR A 5 8.77 -29.09 25.64
C TYR A 5 9.06 -28.88 24.15
N GLU A 6 10.27 -28.46 23.76
CA GLU A 6 10.70 -28.32 22.36
C GLU A 6 10.77 -29.68 21.66
N ILE A 7 11.23 -30.73 22.37
CA ILE A 7 11.26 -32.10 21.85
C ILE A 7 9.84 -32.62 21.59
N ILE A 8 8.89 -32.27 22.46
CA ILE A 8 7.48 -32.63 22.29
C ILE A 8 6.88 -31.96 21.07
N ILE A 9 7.16 -30.67 20.85
CA ILE A 9 6.71 -29.92 19.65
C ILE A 9 7.27 -30.59 18.40
N GLU A 10 8.57 -30.86 18.34
CA GLU A 10 9.22 -31.56 17.22
C GLU A 10 8.62 -32.95 16.95
N HIS A 11 8.27 -33.67 18.00
CA HIS A 11 7.61 -34.97 17.82
C HIS A 11 6.24 -34.85 17.16
N ILE A 12 5.43 -33.86 17.59
CA ILE A 12 4.12 -33.62 16.98
C ILE A 12 4.29 -33.16 15.53
N GLU A 13 5.27 -32.29 15.24
CA GLU A 13 5.60 -31.86 13.89
C GLU A 13 5.96 -33.02 12.97
N LYS A 14 6.77 -33.96 13.45
CA LYS A 14 7.11 -35.21 12.72
C LYS A 14 5.88 -36.09 12.44
N LEU A 15 4.93 -36.19 13.38
CA LEU A 15 3.70 -36.93 13.14
C LEU A 15 2.86 -36.29 11.99
N VAL A 16 2.92 -34.97 11.90
CA VAL A 16 2.26 -34.23 10.79
C VAL A 16 3.02 -34.43 9.47
N GLU A 17 4.34 -34.29 9.47
CA GLU A 17 5.20 -34.49 8.30
C GLU A 17 5.08 -35.91 7.72
N ASN A 18 4.97 -36.92 8.59
CA ASN A 18 4.80 -38.31 8.19
C ASN A 18 3.36 -38.70 7.82
N ASN A 19 2.42 -37.74 7.80
CA ASN A 19 0.99 -37.98 7.58
C ASN A 19 0.32 -38.93 8.64
N GLU A 20 0.93 -39.11 9.78
CA GLU A 20 0.36 -39.88 10.89
C GLU A 20 -0.69 -39.08 11.67
N LEU A 21 -0.61 -37.73 11.59
CA LEU A 21 -1.58 -36.79 12.15
C LEU A 21 -2.04 -35.85 11.04
N LYS A 22 -3.31 -35.98 10.64
CA LYS A 22 -3.90 -35.16 9.57
C LYS A 22 -4.49 -33.86 10.11
N GLN A 23 -4.62 -32.87 9.23
CA GLN A 23 -5.28 -31.58 9.50
C GLN A 23 -6.70 -31.80 10.05
N GLY A 24 -7.11 -31.00 11.01
CA GLY A 24 -8.40 -31.14 11.69
C GLY A 24 -8.47 -32.32 12.68
N GLN A 25 -7.47 -33.18 12.73
CA GLN A 25 -7.47 -34.31 13.67
C GLN A 25 -7.11 -33.88 15.08
N ARG A 26 -7.62 -34.65 16.03
CA ARG A 26 -7.33 -34.48 17.46
C ARG A 26 -5.91 -34.92 17.77
N LEU A 27 -5.17 -34.07 18.48
CA LEU A 27 -3.84 -34.38 18.98
C LEU A 27 -3.88 -35.44 20.08
N PRO A 28 -2.74 -36.15 20.32
CA PRO A 28 -2.62 -37.02 21.45
C PRO A 28 -3.02 -36.34 22.77
N THR A 29 -3.64 -37.08 23.67
CA THR A 29 -4.04 -36.51 24.97
C THR A 29 -2.82 -36.11 25.78
N ILE A 30 -2.95 -35.12 26.65
CA ILE A 30 -1.89 -34.73 27.59
C ILE A 30 -1.40 -35.92 28.36
N ARG A 31 -2.28 -36.84 28.79
CA ARG A 31 -1.92 -38.04 29.51
C ARG A 31 -1.05 -39.01 28.70
N ALA A 32 -1.42 -39.23 27.45
CA ALA A 32 -0.65 -40.10 26.55
C ALA A 32 0.77 -39.57 26.30
N LEU A 33 0.95 -38.25 26.19
CA LEU A 33 2.27 -37.64 26.02
C LEU A 33 3.07 -37.61 27.33
N VAL A 34 2.42 -37.45 28.48
CA VAL A 34 3.07 -37.57 29.80
C VAL A 34 3.69 -38.98 29.93
N ASP A 35 2.93 -40.02 29.63
CA ASP A 35 3.36 -41.41 29.69
C ASP A 35 4.49 -41.68 28.67
N LYS A 36 4.36 -41.17 27.44
CA LYS A 36 5.34 -41.37 26.35
C LYS A 36 6.69 -40.69 26.61
N PHE A 37 6.67 -39.45 27.14
CA PHE A 37 7.87 -38.62 27.32
C PHE A 37 8.40 -38.63 28.77
N GLU A 38 7.78 -39.38 29.66
CA GLU A 38 8.13 -39.45 31.08
C GLU A 38 8.39 -38.04 31.67
N CYS A 39 7.42 -37.17 31.55
CA CYS A 39 7.53 -35.74 31.93
C CYS A 39 6.29 -35.25 32.68
N ASN A 40 6.42 -34.11 33.34
CA ASN A 40 5.31 -33.50 34.06
C ASN A 40 4.22 -33.00 33.12
N LYS A 41 2.95 -33.08 33.55
CA LYS A 41 1.80 -32.54 32.84
C LYS A 41 1.97 -31.07 32.41
N SER A 42 2.62 -30.25 33.24
CA SER A 42 2.94 -28.86 32.95
C SER A 42 3.83 -28.67 31.72
N THR A 43 4.74 -29.63 31.47
CA THR A 43 5.62 -29.58 30.28
C THR A 43 4.83 -29.80 28.97
N ILE A 44 3.88 -30.73 28.97
CA ILE A 44 2.98 -30.94 27.81
C ILE A 44 2.07 -29.78 27.60
N ILE A 45 1.47 -29.24 28.68
CA ILE A 45 0.61 -28.05 28.58
C ILE A 45 1.38 -26.87 28.01
N ARG A 46 2.65 -26.70 28.41
CA ARG A 46 3.52 -25.64 27.85
C ARG A 46 3.77 -25.86 26.36
N ALA A 47 4.06 -27.07 25.90
CA ALA A 47 4.26 -27.41 24.51
C ALA A 47 2.96 -27.06 23.69
N TYR A 48 1.80 -27.48 24.18
CA TYR A 48 0.52 -27.21 23.53
C TYR A 48 0.17 -25.74 23.52
N LYS A 49 0.39 -25.01 24.61
CA LYS A 49 0.19 -23.55 24.63
C LYS A 49 1.10 -22.82 23.63
N GLU A 50 2.35 -23.26 23.50
CA GLU A 50 3.27 -22.67 22.53
C GLU A 50 2.85 -22.95 21.07
N MET A 51 2.38 -24.17 20.81
CA MET A 51 1.80 -24.52 19.49
C MET A 51 0.49 -23.75 19.22
N GLU A 52 -0.36 -23.54 20.23
CA GLU A 52 -1.59 -22.77 20.13
C GLU A 52 -1.31 -21.28 19.90
N MET A 53 -0.34 -20.70 20.61
CA MET A 53 0.14 -19.33 20.37
C MET A 53 0.73 -19.12 18.97
N ASN A 54 1.32 -20.17 18.39
CA ASN A 54 1.82 -20.18 17.03
C ASN A 54 0.75 -20.59 15.99
N HIS A 55 -0.53 -20.65 16.39
CA HIS A 55 -1.68 -21.00 15.54
C HIS A 55 -1.52 -22.34 14.78
N ARG A 56 -0.76 -23.30 15.35
CA ARG A 56 -0.60 -24.64 14.79
C ARG A 56 -1.68 -25.61 15.25
N ILE A 57 -2.21 -25.37 16.43
CA ILE A 57 -3.30 -26.13 17.03
C ILE A 57 -4.32 -25.18 17.66
N TYR A 58 -5.51 -25.69 17.90
CA TYR A 58 -6.56 -24.99 18.64
C TYR A 58 -7.19 -25.91 19.68
N SER A 59 -7.69 -25.35 20.78
CA SER A 59 -8.36 -26.09 21.84
C SER A 59 -9.88 -26.02 21.71
N ILE A 60 -10.55 -27.16 21.90
CA ILE A 60 -12.00 -27.21 22.08
C ILE A 60 -12.28 -27.57 23.54
N PRO A 61 -13.01 -26.74 24.31
CA PRO A 61 -13.35 -27.01 25.68
C PRO A 61 -13.97 -28.40 25.86
N LYS A 62 -13.48 -29.17 26.82
CA LYS A 62 -13.88 -30.57 27.13
C LYS A 62 -13.61 -31.60 26.02
N SER A 63 -13.08 -31.21 24.85
CA SER A 63 -12.80 -32.10 23.73
C SER A 63 -11.31 -32.36 23.54
N GLY A 64 -10.45 -31.34 23.67
CA GLY A 64 -9.00 -31.47 23.55
C GLY A 64 -8.39 -30.49 22.54
N TYR A 65 -7.18 -30.82 22.08
CA TYR A 65 -6.44 -30.02 21.10
C TYR A 65 -6.54 -30.64 19.71
N TYR A 66 -6.61 -29.81 18.68
CA TYR A 66 -6.78 -30.18 17.29
C TYR A 66 -5.76 -29.49 16.41
N LEU A 67 -5.27 -30.15 15.38
CA LEU A 67 -4.37 -29.56 14.39
C LEU A 67 -5.17 -28.57 13.53
N VAL A 68 -4.63 -27.36 13.36
CA VAL A 68 -5.26 -26.34 12.48
C VAL A 68 -5.24 -26.84 11.04
N GLU A 69 -6.36 -26.73 10.34
CA GLU A 69 -6.41 -26.96 8.90
C GLU A 69 -5.63 -25.84 8.20
N LYS A 70 -4.47 -26.18 7.65
CA LYS A 70 -3.85 -25.30 6.66
C LYS A 70 -4.64 -25.46 5.36
N ASN A 71 -5.31 -24.41 4.92
CA ASN A 71 -5.79 -24.38 3.55
C ASN A 71 -4.59 -24.60 2.63
N ASN A 72 -4.69 -25.57 1.74
CA ASN A 72 -3.66 -25.91 0.74
C ASN A 72 -3.49 -24.83 -0.35
N GLU A 73 -3.78 -23.58 -0.04
CA GLU A 73 -3.53 -22.43 -0.92
C GLU A 73 -2.04 -22.18 -1.17
N GLU A 74 -1.13 -22.67 -0.28
CA GLU A 74 0.32 -22.51 -0.47
C GLU A 74 0.90 -23.22 -1.69
N ASN A 75 0.26 -24.30 -2.19
CA ASN A 75 0.79 -25.04 -3.35
C ASN A 75 0.36 -24.45 -4.71
N ILE A 76 -0.78 -23.77 -4.78
CA ILE A 76 -1.23 -23.09 -6.02
C ILE A 76 -0.53 -21.72 -6.14
N GLU A 77 -0.25 -21.01 -5.03
CA GLU A 77 0.49 -19.75 -5.04
C GLU A 77 1.96 -19.92 -5.49
N ASN A 78 2.53 -21.12 -5.46
CA ASN A 78 3.92 -21.34 -5.89
C ASN A 78 4.13 -21.28 -7.41
N GLU A 79 3.10 -21.48 -8.22
CA GLU A 79 3.19 -21.42 -9.69
C GLU A 79 2.88 -20.03 -10.26
N ILE A 80 2.12 -19.20 -9.53
CA ILE A 80 1.70 -17.87 -10.00
C ILE A 80 2.75 -16.80 -9.72
N ILE A 81 3.08 -16.02 -10.75
CA ILE A 81 3.93 -14.82 -10.67
C ILE A 81 3.08 -13.59 -11.03
N ASP A 82 2.60 -12.90 -10.02
CA ASP A 82 1.67 -11.79 -10.22
C ASP A 82 2.36 -10.43 -10.03
N PHE A 83 2.69 -9.79 -11.18
CA PHE A 83 3.18 -8.42 -11.24
C PHE A 83 2.06 -7.37 -11.28
N SER A 84 0.79 -7.75 -11.31
CA SER A 84 -0.33 -6.81 -11.33
C SER A 84 -0.68 -6.27 -9.94
N LEU A 85 -0.55 -7.11 -8.90
CA LEU A 85 -0.98 -6.83 -7.54
C LEU A 85 -0.08 -5.83 -6.81
N VAL A 86 -0.71 -4.82 -6.20
CA VAL A 86 -0.04 -3.80 -5.38
C VAL A 86 -0.35 -4.04 -3.90
N VAL A 87 0.25 -5.09 -3.34
CA VAL A 87 0.13 -5.44 -1.93
C VAL A 87 1.53 -5.52 -1.30
N PRO A 88 1.72 -5.11 -0.04
CA PRO A 88 2.97 -5.30 0.67
C PRO A 88 3.35 -6.78 0.78
N ASP A 89 4.64 -7.05 0.89
CA ASP A 89 5.15 -8.38 1.20
C ASP A 89 4.70 -8.80 2.61
N SER A 90 3.89 -9.85 2.71
CA SER A 90 3.34 -10.33 3.99
C SER A 90 4.43 -10.67 5.02
N ARG A 91 5.62 -11.10 4.55
CA ARG A 91 6.78 -11.42 5.40
C ARG A 91 7.40 -10.19 6.07
N LEU A 92 7.08 -8.99 5.57
CA LEU A 92 7.57 -7.72 6.12
C LEU A 92 6.58 -7.08 7.09
N LEU A 93 5.33 -7.54 7.14
CA LEU A 93 4.29 -6.94 7.98
C LEU A 93 4.63 -7.08 9.48
N PRO A 94 4.52 -6.01 10.27
CA PRO A 94 4.89 -5.99 11.68
C PRO A 94 3.73 -6.45 12.58
N TYR A 95 3.10 -7.60 12.27
CA TYR A 95 1.85 -8.01 12.93
C TYR A 95 2.02 -8.26 14.44
N LYS A 96 3.19 -8.77 14.88
CA LYS A 96 3.46 -9.03 16.31
C LYS A 96 3.56 -7.75 17.12
N GLU A 97 4.33 -6.79 16.59
CA GLU A 97 4.52 -5.48 17.20
C GLU A 97 3.22 -4.69 17.22
N PHE A 98 2.44 -4.79 16.12
CA PHE A 98 1.16 -4.09 16.05
C PHE A 98 0.10 -4.71 16.98
N ASN A 99 0.06 -6.04 17.11
CA ASN A 99 -0.80 -6.71 18.09
C ASN A 99 -0.51 -6.25 19.53
N HIS A 100 0.78 -6.07 19.87
CA HIS A 100 1.15 -5.47 21.16
C HIS A 100 0.57 -4.06 21.32
N CYS A 101 0.63 -3.23 20.27
CA CYS A 101 0.07 -1.89 20.28
C CYS A 101 -1.48 -1.89 20.40
N ILE A 102 -2.17 -2.85 19.77
CA ILE A 102 -3.62 -3.03 19.92
C ILE A 102 -3.98 -3.30 21.40
N ASN A 103 -3.31 -4.30 22.01
CA ASN A 103 -3.55 -4.62 23.41
C ASN A 103 -3.27 -3.42 24.34
N ARG A 104 -2.17 -2.71 24.07
CA ARG A 104 -1.83 -1.51 24.83
C ARG A 104 -2.81 -0.37 24.63
N ALA A 105 -3.37 -0.18 23.43
CA ALA A 105 -4.42 0.80 23.16
C ALA A 105 -5.68 0.48 23.98
N VAL A 106 -6.11 -0.79 24.01
CA VAL A 106 -7.27 -1.22 24.79
C VAL A 106 -7.07 -0.92 26.29
N GLU A 107 -5.88 -1.20 26.84
CA GLU A 107 -5.56 -0.89 28.24
C GLU A 107 -5.57 0.61 28.54
N LEU A 108 -5.02 1.42 27.61
CA LEU A 108 -4.82 2.86 27.80
C LEU A 108 -6.12 3.65 27.63
N TYR A 109 -6.83 3.40 26.53
CA TYR A 109 -7.98 4.19 26.10
C TYR A 109 -9.33 3.59 26.49
N LYS A 110 -9.36 2.31 26.88
CA LYS A 110 -10.55 1.63 27.42
C LYS A 110 -11.81 1.90 26.57
N ASN A 111 -12.83 2.47 27.20
CA ASN A 111 -14.15 2.70 26.57
C ASN A 111 -14.08 3.67 25.37
N ASP A 112 -13.14 4.59 25.33
CA ASP A 112 -13.03 5.59 24.24
C ASP A 112 -12.79 4.95 22.86
N LEU A 113 -12.27 3.71 22.84
CA LEU A 113 -12.09 2.96 21.59
C LEU A 113 -13.37 2.30 21.06
N PHE A 114 -14.42 2.19 21.89
CA PHE A 114 -15.63 1.41 21.58
C PHE A 114 -16.88 2.26 21.47
N ILE A 115 -16.76 3.57 21.56
CA ILE A 115 -17.84 4.53 21.34
C ILE A 115 -17.59 5.29 20.02
N TYR A 116 -18.60 6.01 19.54
CA TYR A 116 -18.43 6.89 18.39
C TYR A 116 -17.46 8.02 18.74
N GLY A 117 -16.41 8.15 17.91
CA GLY A 117 -15.43 9.21 18.04
C GLY A 117 -15.73 10.42 17.15
N ASP A 118 -14.83 11.39 17.17
CA ASP A 118 -14.89 12.56 16.29
C ASP A 118 -14.72 12.17 14.81
N ALA A 119 -15.46 12.84 13.94
CA ALA A 119 -15.32 12.64 12.48
C ALA A 119 -13.92 12.96 11.97
N GLU A 120 -13.19 13.85 12.64
CA GLU A 120 -11.79 14.16 12.33
C GLU A 120 -10.84 13.01 12.65
N GLY A 121 -11.24 12.08 13.51
CA GLY A 121 -10.43 10.98 14.02
C GLY A 121 -9.87 11.22 15.41
N PHE A 122 -9.21 10.21 15.95
CA PHE A 122 -8.73 10.13 17.32
C PHE A 122 -7.73 11.24 17.63
N LYS A 123 -8.04 12.06 18.64
CA LYS A 123 -7.28 13.30 18.92
C LYS A 123 -5.81 13.03 19.20
N SER A 124 -5.47 12.00 19.99
CA SER A 124 -4.07 11.69 20.32
C SER A 124 -3.27 11.23 19.11
N LEU A 125 -3.88 10.50 18.16
CA LEU A 125 -3.24 10.17 16.91
C LEU A 125 -2.98 11.42 16.06
N ARG A 126 -3.95 12.34 15.94
CA ARG A 126 -3.77 13.59 15.19
C ARG A 126 -2.63 14.46 15.77
N ILE A 127 -2.50 14.53 17.11
CA ILE A 127 -1.37 15.19 17.77
C ILE A 127 -0.05 14.51 17.39
N SER A 128 0.02 13.18 17.46
CA SER A 128 1.21 12.41 17.13
C SER A 128 1.61 12.58 15.66
N LEU A 129 0.61 12.70 14.76
CA LEU A 129 0.84 12.90 13.34
C LEU A 129 1.43 14.26 13.00
N VAL A 130 1.28 15.31 13.83
CA VAL A 130 1.97 16.60 13.60
C VAL A 130 3.49 16.40 13.58
N ASN A 131 4.03 15.74 14.60
CA ASN A 131 5.47 15.44 14.66
C ASN A 131 5.89 14.42 13.59
N PHE A 132 5.06 13.41 13.33
CA PHE A 132 5.30 12.43 12.29
C PHE A 132 5.42 13.10 10.91
N PHE A 133 4.51 13.99 10.55
CA PHE A 133 4.52 14.69 9.27
C PHE A 133 5.69 15.65 9.11
N SER A 134 6.17 16.27 10.19
CA SER A 134 7.35 17.14 10.14
C SER A 134 8.61 16.38 9.66
N GLU A 135 8.74 15.08 9.94
CA GLU A 135 9.83 14.23 9.41
C GLU A 135 9.76 14.09 7.88
N TYR A 136 8.59 14.31 7.27
CA TYR A 136 8.33 14.29 5.81
C TYR A 136 8.27 15.70 5.21
N GLN A 137 8.65 16.73 5.96
CA GLN A 137 8.60 18.14 5.56
C GLN A 137 7.16 18.64 5.31
N ILE A 138 6.20 18.06 6.01
CA ILE A 138 4.80 18.51 6.04
C ILE A 138 4.61 19.23 7.38
N PHE A 139 4.66 20.56 7.34
CA PHE A 139 4.48 21.40 8.54
C PHE A 139 3.00 21.79 8.66
N THR A 140 2.32 21.18 9.61
CA THR A 140 0.87 21.31 9.80
C THR A 140 0.51 21.34 11.28
N SER A 141 -0.78 21.59 11.56
CA SER A 141 -1.32 21.51 12.92
C SER A 141 -2.35 20.37 13.04
N MET A 142 -2.64 19.98 14.26
CA MET A 142 -3.62 18.93 14.53
C MET A 142 -5.00 19.24 13.93
N GLU A 143 -5.39 20.51 13.93
CA GLU A 143 -6.68 20.99 13.42
C GLU A 143 -6.86 20.73 11.93
N LYS A 144 -5.76 20.72 11.16
CA LYS A 144 -5.76 20.45 9.71
C LYS A 144 -5.76 18.96 9.36
N ILE A 145 -5.52 18.06 10.34
CA ILE A 145 -5.40 16.62 10.12
C ILE A 145 -6.76 15.94 10.31
N CYS A 146 -7.21 15.17 9.32
CA CYS A 146 -8.33 14.24 9.42
C CYS A 146 -7.90 12.82 9.12
N ILE A 147 -8.40 11.86 9.92
CA ILE A 147 -8.16 10.43 9.70
C ILE A 147 -9.28 9.87 8.82
N THR A 148 -8.90 9.02 7.87
CA THR A 148 -9.83 8.40 6.92
C THR A 148 -9.62 6.88 6.86
N SER A 149 -10.63 6.18 6.36
CA SER A 149 -10.59 4.73 6.09
C SER A 149 -9.75 4.44 4.83
N GLY A 150 -8.47 4.83 4.88
CA GLY A 150 -7.51 4.85 3.77
C GLY A 150 -7.65 6.07 2.88
N SER A 151 -6.65 6.31 2.03
CA SER A 151 -6.64 7.44 1.08
C SER A 151 -7.80 7.40 0.07
N GLN A 152 -8.35 6.23 -0.23
CA GLN A 152 -9.50 6.09 -1.13
C GLN A 152 -10.74 6.84 -0.61
N GLN A 153 -11.03 6.78 0.69
CA GLN A 153 -12.14 7.54 1.27
C GLN A 153 -11.89 9.05 1.13
N ALA A 154 -10.66 9.51 1.40
CA ALA A 154 -10.30 10.92 1.24
C ALA A 154 -10.50 11.37 -0.22
N ILE A 155 -10.01 10.60 -1.19
CA ILE A 155 -10.17 10.89 -2.63
C ILE A 155 -11.65 10.92 -3.01
N SER A 156 -12.45 9.97 -2.54
CA SER A 156 -13.89 9.91 -2.81
C SER A 156 -14.62 11.13 -2.26
N ILE A 157 -14.29 11.57 -1.05
CA ILE A 157 -14.88 12.77 -0.46
C ILE A 157 -14.47 14.02 -1.25
N LEU A 158 -13.16 14.19 -1.51
CA LEU A 158 -12.63 15.34 -2.27
C LEU A 158 -13.21 15.43 -3.68
N SER A 159 -13.44 14.30 -4.35
CA SER A 159 -14.06 14.31 -5.68
C SER A 159 -15.50 14.80 -5.65
N LYS A 160 -16.29 14.47 -4.62
CA LYS A 160 -17.72 14.81 -4.52
C LYS A 160 -18.01 16.17 -3.89
N MET A 161 -17.18 16.60 -2.92
CA MET A 161 -17.42 17.85 -2.22
C MET A 161 -17.20 19.08 -3.12
N THR A 162 -17.83 20.18 -2.75
CA THR A 162 -17.55 21.48 -3.37
C THR A 162 -16.27 22.10 -2.83
N PHE A 163 -15.56 22.82 -3.68
CA PHE A 163 -14.37 23.56 -3.31
C PHE A 163 -14.63 25.06 -3.32
N PRO A 164 -13.89 25.85 -2.51
CA PRO A 164 -14.10 27.30 -2.43
C PRO A 164 -13.93 28.06 -3.77
N ASN A 165 -13.16 27.48 -4.71
CA ASN A 165 -12.99 28.05 -6.05
C ASN A 165 -14.23 27.90 -6.96
N GLY A 166 -15.26 27.18 -6.54
CA GLY A 166 -16.51 26.97 -7.27
C GLY A 166 -16.41 26.15 -8.56
N LYS A 167 -15.21 25.66 -8.87
CA LYS A 167 -14.92 24.92 -10.11
C LYS A 167 -15.32 23.45 -9.99
N LYS A 168 -15.45 22.73 -11.14
CA LYS A 168 -16.06 21.40 -11.18
C LYS A 168 -15.16 20.30 -11.73
N ASN A 169 -14.34 20.60 -12.74
CA ASN A 169 -13.55 19.60 -13.44
C ASN A 169 -12.38 19.10 -12.58
N ILE A 170 -12.02 17.83 -12.72
CA ILE A 170 -10.87 17.24 -12.05
C ILE A 170 -9.79 16.97 -13.08
N LEU A 171 -8.59 17.50 -12.84
CA LEU A 171 -7.42 17.20 -13.65
C LEU A 171 -6.67 16.03 -13.04
N VAL A 172 -6.22 15.08 -13.87
CA VAL A 172 -5.37 13.95 -13.47
C VAL A 172 -4.22 13.76 -14.45
N GLU A 173 -3.16 13.15 -13.97
CA GLU A 173 -2.07 12.67 -14.83
C GLU A 173 -2.53 11.52 -15.74
N GLN A 174 -1.91 11.37 -16.89
CA GLN A 174 -2.10 10.22 -17.77
C GLN A 174 -0.72 9.66 -18.19
N PRO A 175 -0.38 8.45 -17.71
CA PRO A 175 -1.18 7.55 -16.86
C PRO A 175 -1.28 8.01 -15.40
N THR A 176 -2.25 7.49 -14.64
CA THR A 176 -2.38 7.68 -13.20
C THR A 176 -3.01 6.47 -12.50
N TYR A 177 -3.22 6.55 -11.19
CA TYR A 177 -3.86 5.51 -10.39
C TYR A 177 -5.30 5.25 -10.85
N SER A 178 -5.56 4.05 -11.38
CA SER A 178 -6.80 3.70 -12.06
C SER A 178 -8.08 3.89 -11.25
N LEU A 179 -8.03 3.75 -9.93
CA LEU A 179 -9.21 3.95 -9.09
C LEU A 179 -9.68 5.41 -9.05
N VAL A 180 -8.80 6.38 -9.27
CA VAL A 180 -9.18 7.80 -9.23
C VAL A 180 -10.09 8.14 -10.40
N HIS A 181 -9.68 7.80 -11.62
CA HIS A 181 -10.52 8.12 -12.77
C HIS A 181 -11.82 7.31 -12.79
N LYS A 182 -11.78 6.00 -12.45
CA LYS A 182 -13.01 5.19 -12.30
C LYS A 182 -13.98 5.80 -11.28
N LEU A 183 -13.47 6.26 -10.14
CA LEU A 183 -14.28 6.89 -9.09
C LEU A 183 -14.93 8.19 -9.56
N VAL A 184 -14.15 9.04 -10.25
CA VAL A 184 -14.65 10.33 -10.75
C VAL A 184 -15.66 10.12 -11.87
N GLU A 185 -15.42 9.19 -12.79
CA GLU A 185 -16.37 8.79 -13.85
C GLU A 185 -17.69 8.26 -13.26
N MET A 186 -17.64 7.43 -12.22
CA MET A 186 -18.83 6.94 -11.52
C MET A 186 -19.64 8.07 -10.86
N ASN A 187 -19.01 9.16 -10.48
CA ASN A 187 -19.67 10.34 -9.92
C ASN A 187 -20.31 11.24 -11.00
N GLY A 188 -20.01 11.02 -12.27
CA GLY A 188 -20.45 11.85 -13.38
C GLY A 188 -19.69 13.17 -13.52
N ASP A 189 -18.56 13.33 -12.83
CA ASP A 189 -17.71 14.52 -12.93
C ASP A 189 -16.84 14.47 -14.19
N LYS A 190 -16.53 15.64 -14.77
CA LYS A 190 -15.65 15.73 -15.94
C LYS A 190 -14.19 15.56 -15.53
N LEU A 191 -13.55 14.55 -16.11
CA LEU A 191 -12.11 14.33 -16.03
C LEU A 191 -11.39 15.01 -17.19
N ILE A 192 -10.26 15.65 -16.87
CA ILE A 192 -9.32 16.18 -17.85
C ILE A 192 -7.97 15.52 -17.57
N GLY A 193 -7.27 15.12 -18.62
CA GLY A 193 -5.98 14.45 -18.51
C GLY A 193 -4.82 15.33 -18.97
N ILE A 194 -3.70 15.26 -18.24
CA ILE A 194 -2.42 15.79 -18.68
C ILE A 194 -1.40 14.66 -18.83
N ASN A 195 -0.73 14.56 -19.97
CA ASN A 195 0.26 13.52 -20.20
C ASN A 195 1.46 13.70 -19.27
N ARG A 196 1.84 12.60 -18.61
CA ARG A 196 3.06 12.45 -17.85
C ARG A 196 3.87 11.28 -18.42
N ASP A 197 5.14 11.48 -18.63
CA ASP A 197 6.08 10.46 -19.07
C ASP A 197 7.25 10.34 -18.08
N PHE A 198 8.33 9.68 -18.48
CA PHE A 198 9.52 9.51 -17.64
C PHE A 198 10.25 10.83 -17.34
N SER A 199 10.02 11.88 -18.13
CA SER A 199 10.62 13.21 -17.95
C SER A 199 9.74 14.16 -17.09
N GLY A 200 8.51 13.75 -16.73
CA GLY A 200 7.57 14.53 -15.95
C GLY A 200 6.37 15.00 -16.75
N ILE A 201 5.85 16.19 -16.45
CA ILE A 201 4.73 16.84 -17.17
C ILE A 201 5.21 18.10 -17.91
N ASN A 202 4.51 18.44 -18.99
CA ASN A 202 4.74 19.71 -19.66
C ASN A 202 4.06 20.83 -18.86
N LEU A 203 4.86 21.68 -18.20
CA LEU A 203 4.38 22.77 -17.34
C LEU A 203 3.63 23.86 -18.11
N GLU A 204 3.97 24.13 -19.38
CA GLU A 204 3.24 25.08 -20.22
C GLU A 204 1.83 24.56 -20.55
N LYS A 205 1.71 23.25 -20.83
CA LYS A 205 0.39 22.61 -20.99
C LYS A 205 -0.41 22.63 -19.70
N LEU A 206 0.23 22.39 -18.56
CA LEU A 206 -0.42 22.47 -17.25
C LEU A 206 -0.97 23.88 -17.01
N GLU A 207 -0.15 24.91 -17.24
CA GLU A 207 -0.57 26.30 -17.12
C GLU A 207 -1.74 26.63 -18.04
N ASN A 208 -1.68 26.18 -19.29
CA ASN A 208 -2.76 26.38 -20.24
C ASN A 208 -4.09 25.74 -19.82
N ILE A 209 -4.02 24.52 -19.26
CA ILE A 209 -5.20 23.82 -18.71
C ILE A 209 -5.76 24.59 -17.51
N PHE A 210 -4.91 24.99 -16.55
CA PHE A 210 -5.36 25.77 -15.38
C PHE A 210 -5.99 27.11 -15.74
N ARG A 211 -5.52 27.74 -16.82
CA ARG A 211 -6.04 29.03 -17.31
C ARG A 211 -7.40 28.91 -17.99
N ASN A 212 -7.59 27.85 -18.79
CA ASN A 212 -8.71 27.79 -19.74
C ASN A 212 -9.80 26.80 -19.33
N GLU A 213 -9.50 25.84 -18.44
CA GLU A 213 -10.44 24.83 -17.98
C GLU A 213 -10.91 25.15 -16.56
N ASP A 214 -12.13 24.73 -16.24
CA ASP A 214 -12.77 24.96 -14.93
C ASP A 214 -12.27 23.91 -13.90
N ILE A 215 -10.96 23.91 -13.58
CA ILE A 215 -10.31 22.89 -12.76
C ILE A 215 -10.55 23.13 -11.27
N LYS A 216 -11.31 22.24 -10.63
CA LYS A 216 -11.53 22.18 -9.18
C LYS A 216 -10.25 21.85 -8.44
N PHE A 217 -9.64 20.73 -8.82
CA PHE A 217 -8.33 20.34 -8.34
C PHE A 217 -7.57 19.48 -9.37
N PHE A 218 -6.26 19.47 -9.22
CA PHE A 218 -5.35 18.56 -9.90
C PHE A 218 -4.92 17.45 -8.93
N TYR A 219 -5.31 16.18 -9.23
CA TYR A 219 -4.82 15.01 -8.50
C TYR A 219 -3.50 14.56 -9.11
N THR A 220 -2.47 14.43 -8.28
CA THR A 220 -1.13 14.07 -8.71
C THR A 220 -0.42 13.18 -7.69
N ILE A 221 0.48 12.31 -8.17
CA ILE A 221 1.37 11.47 -7.37
C ILE A 221 2.82 11.92 -7.61
N PRO A 222 3.33 12.90 -6.85
CA PRO A 222 4.61 13.54 -7.17
C PRO A 222 5.82 12.67 -6.97
N ARG A 223 5.76 11.68 -6.05
CA ARG A 223 6.86 10.80 -5.69
C ARG A 223 6.50 9.33 -5.92
N LEU A 224 7.45 8.57 -6.52
CA LEU A 224 7.27 7.14 -6.79
C LEU A 224 5.92 6.83 -7.46
N HIS A 225 5.68 7.52 -8.56
CA HIS A 225 4.41 7.55 -9.27
C HIS A 225 3.86 6.16 -9.63
N ASN A 226 2.57 5.97 -9.48
CA ASN A 226 1.84 4.81 -9.98
C ASN A 226 1.10 5.18 -11.29
N PRO A 227 1.51 4.62 -12.45
CA PRO A 227 2.29 3.41 -12.64
C PRO A 227 3.78 3.61 -13.00
N LEU A 228 4.25 4.83 -13.29
CA LEU A 228 5.54 5.08 -13.95
C LEU A 228 6.77 4.82 -13.06
N GLY A 229 6.64 4.86 -11.74
CA GLY A 229 7.77 4.77 -10.80
C GLY A 229 8.59 6.07 -10.67
N THR A 230 8.33 7.09 -11.48
CA THR A 230 9.05 8.38 -11.51
C THR A 230 8.69 9.30 -10.36
N SER A 231 9.49 10.33 -10.14
CA SER A 231 9.18 11.44 -9.22
C SER A 231 9.40 12.76 -9.95
N TYR A 232 8.59 13.77 -9.62
CA TYR A 232 8.83 15.13 -10.09
C TYR A 232 10.12 15.71 -9.53
N SER A 233 10.78 16.54 -10.31
CA SER A 233 11.87 17.39 -9.85
C SER A 233 11.33 18.45 -8.87
N GLU A 234 12.21 19.00 -8.04
CA GLU A 234 11.85 20.08 -7.11
C GLU A 234 11.36 21.34 -7.85
N LYS A 235 11.90 21.57 -9.07
CA LYS A 235 11.45 22.67 -9.93
C LYS A 235 9.99 22.48 -10.38
N GLU A 236 9.62 21.26 -10.80
CA GLU A 236 8.24 20.95 -11.21
C GLU A 236 7.29 21.12 -10.03
N LYS A 237 7.61 20.56 -8.86
CA LYS A 237 6.78 20.66 -7.65
C LYS A 237 6.51 22.11 -7.25
N ARG A 238 7.55 22.95 -7.25
CA ARG A 238 7.43 24.38 -6.96
C ARG A 238 6.54 25.08 -7.99
N CYS A 239 6.79 24.84 -9.27
CA CYS A 239 5.99 25.45 -10.34
C CYS A 239 4.52 25.02 -10.27
N ILE A 240 4.22 23.75 -9.94
CA ILE A 240 2.84 23.25 -9.76
C ILE A 240 2.16 24.03 -8.62
N ALA A 241 2.83 24.26 -7.49
CA ALA A 241 2.28 25.02 -6.36
C ALA A 241 2.01 26.49 -6.75
N GLU A 242 2.95 27.14 -7.45
CA GLU A 242 2.83 28.52 -7.94
C GLU A 242 1.68 28.67 -8.95
N LEU A 243 1.53 27.72 -9.89
CA LEU A 243 0.43 27.71 -10.86
C LEU A 243 -0.93 27.47 -10.19
N ALA A 244 -0.96 26.64 -9.15
CA ALA A 244 -2.18 26.37 -8.38
C ALA A 244 -2.73 27.65 -7.74
N GLU A 245 -1.87 28.48 -7.14
CA GLU A 245 -2.26 29.78 -6.61
C GLU A 245 -2.68 30.74 -7.72
N LYS A 246 -1.84 30.89 -8.75
CA LYS A 246 -2.08 31.84 -9.86
C LYS A 246 -3.44 31.67 -10.52
N TYR A 247 -3.91 30.43 -10.65
CA TYR A 247 -5.15 30.08 -11.35
C TYR A 247 -6.28 29.61 -10.44
N ASP A 248 -6.14 29.76 -9.12
CA ASP A 248 -7.12 29.33 -8.14
C ASP A 248 -7.55 27.85 -8.35
N VAL A 249 -6.56 26.96 -8.41
CA VAL A 249 -6.73 25.51 -8.52
C VAL A 249 -6.23 24.87 -7.24
N TYR A 250 -6.90 23.86 -6.73
CA TYR A 250 -6.36 23.07 -5.63
C TYR A 250 -5.51 21.92 -6.18
N ILE A 251 -4.54 21.46 -5.37
CA ILE A 251 -3.77 20.25 -5.64
C ILE A 251 -4.17 19.20 -4.63
N VAL A 252 -4.42 17.97 -5.09
CA VAL A 252 -4.57 16.79 -4.23
C VAL A 252 -3.33 15.92 -4.44
N GLU A 253 -2.38 16.07 -3.52
CA GLU A 253 -1.10 15.36 -3.53
C GLU A 253 -1.23 14.00 -2.84
N ASP A 254 -1.19 12.90 -3.61
CA ASP A 254 -1.21 11.53 -3.07
C ASP A 254 0.22 11.01 -2.89
N ASP A 255 0.70 11.02 -1.66
CA ASP A 255 2.07 10.66 -1.29
C ASP A 255 2.13 9.30 -0.57
N TYR A 256 1.50 8.31 -1.17
CA TYR A 256 1.26 6.99 -0.60
C TYR A 256 2.52 6.13 -0.38
N LEU A 257 3.63 6.44 -1.08
CA LEU A 257 4.93 5.76 -0.93
C LEU A 257 6.02 6.66 -0.35
N ALA A 258 5.70 7.82 0.23
CA ALA A 258 6.68 8.71 0.86
C ALA A 258 7.67 7.99 1.78
N ASP A 259 7.18 6.98 2.53
CA ASP A 259 8.01 6.17 3.43
C ASP A 259 9.17 5.44 2.74
N LEU A 260 9.07 5.15 1.45
CA LEU A 260 10.11 4.46 0.70
C LEU A 260 11.14 5.40 0.10
N ASP A 261 10.82 6.69 -0.01
CA ASP A 261 11.77 7.68 -0.52
C ASP A 261 12.86 7.94 0.53
N LYS A 262 14.11 7.64 0.16
CA LYS A 262 15.27 7.89 1.00
C LYS A 262 15.89 9.27 0.79
N ASN A 263 15.49 9.94 -0.29
CA ASN A 263 16.01 11.24 -0.61
C ASN A 263 15.36 12.31 0.27
N LYS A 264 16.00 12.66 1.36
CA LYS A 264 15.52 13.73 2.25
C LYS A 264 15.39 15.10 1.59
N LYS A 265 15.96 15.28 0.41
CA LYS A 265 15.83 16.50 -0.39
C LYS A 265 14.63 16.44 -1.35
N SER A 266 13.97 15.29 -1.46
CA SER A 266 12.74 15.14 -2.24
C SER A 266 11.57 15.65 -1.41
N LEU A 267 11.29 16.93 -1.55
CA LEU A 267 10.21 17.63 -0.83
C LEU A 267 8.85 17.34 -1.49
N PRO A 268 7.74 17.31 -0.73
CA PRO A 268 6.40 17.25 -1.31
C PRO A 268 6.00 18.60 -1.93
N ILE A 269 4.95 18.60 -2.76
CA ILE A 269 4.37 19.87 -3.30
C ILE A 269 3.86 20.71 -2.13
N TYR A 270 3.28 20.09 -1.11
CA TYR A 270 2.79 20.72 0.11
C TYR A 270 3.86 21.63 0.78
N TYR A 271 5.13 21.29 0.71
CA TYR A 271 6.22 22.10 1.25
C TYR A 271 6.36 23.46 0.58
N TYR A 272 6.03 23.57 -0.71
CA TYR A 272 6.09 24.80 -1.49
C TYR A 272 4.81 25.63 -1.43
N ASP A 273 3.74 25.08 -0.85
CA ASP A 273 2.45 25.74 -0.76
C ASP A 273 2.37 26.69 0.45
N ILE A 274 2.54 27.97 0.19
CA ILE A 274 2.34 29.05 1.17
C ILE A 274 0.96 29.69 1.07
N TRP A 275 0.13 29.27 0.11
CA TRP A 275 -1.17 29.87 -0.24
C TRP A 275 -2.37 29.02 0.12
N GLU A 276 -2.13 27.88 0.78
CA GLU A 276 -3.17 26.94 1.21
C GLU A 276 -3.99 26.35 0.03
N ARG A 277 -3.29 25.90 -1.03
CA ARG A 277 -3.89 25.24 -2.19
C ARG A 277 -3.67 23.73 -2.23
N VAL A 278 -2.76 23.20 -1.42
CA VAL A 278 -2.41 21.76 -1.46
C VAL A 278 -3.09 20.98 -0.33
N VAL A 279 -3.85 19.98 -0.70
CA VAL A 279 -4.35 18.91 0.19
C VAL A 279 -3.36 17.75 0.12
N TYR A 280 -2.80 17.35 1.25
CA TYR A 280 -1.84 16.25 1.30
C TYR A 280 -2.49 14.96 1.79
N LEU A 281 -2.27 13.86 1.07
CA LEU A 281 -2.79 12.53 1.41
C LEU A 281 -1.66 11.60 1.81
N LYS A 282 -1.79 10.97 2.97
CA LYS A 282 -0.92 9.89 3.46
C LYS A 282 -1.70 8.59 3.57
N SER A 283 -1.19 7.55 2.95
CA SER A 283 -1.71 6.19 3.12
C SER A 283 -0.79 5.36 4.01
N PHE A 284 -1.36 4.60 4.94
CA PHE A 284 -0.63 3.59 5.72
C PHE A 284 -0.77 2.17 5.12
N SER A 285 -1.51 2.02 4.02
CA SER A 285 -1.82 0.70 3.45
C SER A 285 -0.66 0.05 2.70
N LYS A 286 0.26 0.81 2.09
CA LYS A 286 1.29 0.25 1.20
C LYS A 286 2.64 0.02 1.87
N THR A 287 2.93 0.79 2.89
CA THR A 287 4.21 0.78 3.61
C THR A 287 4.10 0.22 5.02
N PHE A 288 2.87 0.00 5.49
CA PHE A 288 2.60 -0.56 6.80
C PHE A 288 1.68 -1.78 6.66
N MET A 289 0.39 -1.65 6.91
CA MET A 289 -0.57 -2.77 6.90
C MET A 289 -1.86 -2.40 6.15
N PRO A 290 -2.17 -3.04 5.01
CA PRO A 290 -3.38 -2.71 4.24
C PRO A 290 -4.67 -2.92 5.03
N GLY A 291 -4.70 -3.97 5.86
CA GLY A 291 -5.90 -4.40 6.61
C GLY A 291 -6.38 -3.41 7.68
N ILE A 292 -5.51 -2.54 8.19
CA ILE A 292 -5.92 -1.55 9.21
C ILE A 292 -6.77 -0.42 8.64
N ARG A 293 -6.81 -0.27 7.32
CA ARG A 293 -7.63 0.73 6.63
C ARG A 293 -7.48 2.16 7.16
N LEU A 294 -6.24 2.60 7.41
CA LEU A 294 -5.96 3.97 7.86
C LEU A 294 -5.27 4.81 6.78
N GLY A 295 -5.72 6.05 6.69
CA GLY A 295 -5.09 7.14 5.96
C GLY A 295 -5.22 8.43 6.75
N ALA A 296 -4.42 9.42 6.39
CA ALA A 296 -4.55 10.75 6.94
C ALA A 296 -4.57 11.77 5.80
N VAL A 297 -5.38 12.79 5.94
CA VAL A 297 -5.44 13.92 5.03
C VAL A 297 -5.12 15.20 5.79
N VAL A 298 -4.23 16.01 5.24
CA VAL A 298 -3.98 17.37 5.73
C VAL A 298 -4.78 18.33 4.85
N LEU A 299 -5.79 18.91 5.44
CA LEU A 299 -6.75 19.80 4.78
C LEU A 299 -6.42 21.27 5.05
N GLN A 300 -6.68 22.10 4.07
CA GLN A 300 -6.70 23.54 4.31
C GLN A 300 -8.00 23.94 5.05
N GLU A 301 -7.92 24.98 5.87
CA GLU A 301 -9.03 25.37 6.77
C GLU A 301 -10.37 25.55 6.03
N LYS A 302 -10.32 26.19 4.85
CA LYS A 302 -11.50 26.44 4.00
C LYS A 302 -12.19 25.18 3.48
N LEU A 303 -11.48 24.05 3.44
CA LEU A 303 -12.00 22.75 2.94
C LEU A 303 -12.58 21.87 4.06
N LYS A 304 -12.13 22.10 5.29
CA LYS A 304 -12.34 21.17 6.39
C LYS A 304 -13.84 20.95 6.72
N SER A 305 -14.59 22.02 6.81
CA SER A 305 -16.03 21.95 7.15
C SER A 305 -16.81 21.10 6.12
N GLU A 306 -16.61 21.33 4.84
CA GLU A 306 -17.29 20.59 3.78
C GLU A 306 -16.79 19.14 3.71
N PHE A 307 -15.48 18.90 3.90
CA PHE A 307 -14.93 17.56 3.98
C PHE A 307 -15.54 16.74 5.11
N LEU A 308 -15.63 17.30 6.32
CA LEU A 308 -16.21 16.63 7.49
C LEU A 308 -17.70 16.37 7.34
N LYS A 309 -18.44 17.28 6.72
CA LYS A 309 -19.84 17.09 6.37
C LYS A 309 -20.03 15.83 5.53
N HIS A 310 -19.27 15.69 4.44
CA HIS A 310 -19.30 14.51 3.58
C HIS A 310 -18.81 13.26 4.33
N LYS A 311 -17.73 13.35 5.10
CA LYS A 311 -17.16 12.21 5.84
C LYS A 311 -18.17 11.58 6.81
N ARG A 312 -18.98 12.38 7.51
CA ARG A 312 -20.01 11.88 8.43
C ARG A 312 -21.04 10.98 7.76
N TYR A 313 -21.32 11.16 6.47
CA TYR A 313 -22.22 10.28 5.72
C TYR A 313 -21.56 9.00 5.23
N TYR A 314 -20.22 8.91 5.25
CA TYR A 314 -19.50 7.69 4.87
C TYR A 314 -19.29 6.72 6.03
N ASP A 315 -18.85 7.21 7.19
CA ASP A 315 -18.44 6.33 8.30
C ASP A 315 -18.67 6.91 9.70
N LEU A 316 -19.36 8.03 9.86
CA LEU A 316 -19.49 8.79 11.11
C LEU A 316 -18.12 9.12 11.74
N SER A 317 -17.33 8.08 12.03
CA SER A 317 -15.94 8.15 12.50
C SER A 317 -15.16 6.92 12.04
N THR A 318 -13.89 7.09 11.72
CA THR A 318 -12.97 5.98 11.40
C THR A 318 -12.72 5.17 12.68
N SER A 319 -12.53 3.83 12.57
CA SER A 319 -12.33 2.92 13.71
C SER A 319 -11.26 3.43 14.68
N ALA A 320 -11.62 3.59 15.95
CA ALA A 320 -10.74 4.17 16.96
C ALA A 320 -9.67 3.19 17.44
N LEU A 321 -9.93 1.87 17.37
CA LEU A 321 -9.00 0.84 17.82
C LEU A 321 -7.68 0.87 17.03
N GLU A 322 -7.78 0.85 15.70
CA GLU A 322 -6.61 0.91 14.83
C GLU A 322 -5.90 2.26 14.94
N GLN A 323 -6.65 3.34 15.17
CA GLN A 323 -6.08 4.67 15.37
C GLN A 323 -5.26 4.73 16.67
N GLY A 324 -5.79 4.21 17.80
CA GLY A 324 -5.06 4.15 19.06
C GLY A 324 -3.82 3.25 18.97
N ALA A 325 -3.92 2.12 18.29
CA ALA A 325 -2.79 1.24 18.07
C ALA A 325 -1.69 1.90 17.20
N LEU A 326 -2.07 2.60 16.12
CA LEU A 326 -1.14 3.32 15.24
C LEU A 326 -0.44 4.46 15.98
N GLU A 327 -1.17 5.19 16.81
CA GLU A 327 -0.60 6.26 17.65
C GLU A 327 0.52 5.72 18.54
N ILE A 328 0.28 4.62 19.27
CA ILE A 328 1.28 3.96 20.12
C ILE A 328 2.47 3.46 19.28
N TYR A 329 2.19 2.88 18.11
CA TYR A 329 3.21 2.36 17.22
C TYR A 329 4.15 3.47 16.69
N ILE A 330 3.61 4.64 16.39
CA ILE A 330 4.38 5.83 15.98
C ILE A 330 5.21 6.35 17.17
N ASN A 331 4.57 6.63 18.31
CA ASN A 331 5.21 7.27 19.46
C ASN A 331 6.27 6.39 20.13
N SER A 332 6.14 5.07 20.07
CA SER A 332 7.15 4.12 20.54
C SER A 332 8.40 4.03 19.66
N GLY A 333 8.38 4.66 18.48
CA GLY A 333 9.46 4.56 17.48
C GLY A 333 9.47 3.24 16.69
N MET A 334 8.50 2.34 16.91
CA MET A 334 8.39 1.09 16.16
C MET A 334 8.14 1.34 14.68
N TYR A 335 7.31 2.35 14.35
CA TYR A 335 7.05 2.76 12.96
C TYR A 335 8.35 3.11 12.24
N LYS A 336 9.19 3.93 12.82
CA LYS A 336 10.48 4.34 12.24
C LYS A 336 11.45 3.17 12.01
N LYS A 337 11.46 2.18 12.93
CA LYS A 337 12.24 0.94 12.76
C LYS A 337 11.69 0.10 11.60
N HIS A 338 10.37 -0.03 11.53
CA HIS A 338 9.69 -0.75 10.46
C HIS A 338 9.99 -0.12 9.09
N ILE A 339 9.86 1.20 8.96
CA ILE A 339 10.15 1.91 7.70
C ILE A 339 11.59 1.67 7.23
N LYS A 340 12.58 1.73 8.12
CA LYS A 340 13.97 1.41 7.75
C LYS A 340 14.12 -0.03 7.21
N LYS A 341 13.40 -0.99 7.81
CA LYS A 341 13.41 -2.40 7.37
C LYS A 341 12.83 -2.53 5.96
N ILE A 342 11.66 -1.94 5.71
CA ILE A 342 11.00 -2.05 4.40
C ILE A 342 11.74 -1.28 3.31
N GLN A 343 12.28 -0.09 3.60
CA GLN A 343 13.13 0.66 2.67
C GLN A 343 14.29 -0.20 2.17
N PHE A 344 14.98 -0.89 3.08
CA PHE A 344 16.09 -1.76 2.73
C PHE A 344 15.63 -2.96 1.90
N ALA A 345 14.51 -3.59 2.28
CA ALA A 345 13.96 -4.75 1.58
C ALA A 345 13.54 -4.40 0.14
N TYR A 346 12.80 -3.30 -0.05
CA TYR A 346 12.35 -2.89 -1.39
C TYR A 346 13.47 -2.36 -2.27
N MET A 347 14.44 -1.65 -1.72
CA MET A 347 15.64 -1.28 -2.44
C MET A 347 16.41 -2.53 -2.94
N LYS A 348 16.56 -3.55 -2.09
CA LYS A 348 17.21 -4.82 -2.51
C LYS A 348 16.43 -5.52 -3.62
N LYS A 349 15.09 -5.52 -3.58
CA LYS A 349 14.27 -6.10 -4.64
C LYS A 349 14.43 -5.33 -5.94
N MET A 350 14.40 -3.99 -5.89
CA MET A 350 14.55 -3.15 -7.07
C MET A 350 15.95 -3.30 -7.70
N ASN A 351 17.01 -3.31 -6.89
CA ASN A 351 18.37 -3.55 -7.39
C ASN A 351 18.49 -4.93 -8.05
N TYR A 352 17.90 -5.96 -7.43
CA TYR A 352 17.91 -7.29 -8.01
C TYR A 352 17.16 -7.36 -9.35
N LEU A 353 16.04 -6.65 -9.47
CA LEU A 353 15.33 -6.51 -10.73
C LEU A 353 16.19 -5.78 -11.78
N LYS A 354 16.86 -4.68 -11.42
CA LYS A 354 17.80 -3.96 -12.30
C LYS A 354 18.89 -4.91 -12.81
N ASP A 355 19.42 -5.77 -11.94
CA ASP A 355 20.44 -6.75 -12.34
C ASP A 355 19.88 -7.81 -13.29
N CYS A 356 18.63 -8.27 -13.09
CA CYS A 356 17.96 -9.18 -14.04
C CYS A 356 17.77 -8.55 -15.43
N LEU A 357 17.52 -7.24 -15.49
CA LEU A 357 17.28 -6.51 -16.75
C LEU A 357 18.55 -6.20 -17.53
N LYS A 358 19.74 -6.16 -16.90
CA LYS A 358 21.01 -5.78 -17.56
C LYS A 358 21.38 -6.63 -18.79
N ASN A 359 21.01 -7.90 -18.78
CA ASN A 359 21.36 -8.86 -19.84
C ASN A 359 20.20 -9.12 -20.80
N ILE A 360 19.13 -8.33 -20.72
CA ILE A 360 17.96 -8.47 -21.59
C ILE A 360 18.07 -7.44 -22.71
N ASP A 361 17.80 -7.88 -23.93
CA ASP A 361 17.65 -6.97 -25.05
C ASP A 361 16.39 -6.12 -24.87
N THR A 362 16.57 -4.82 -24.77
CA THR A 362 15.49 -3.83 -24.63
C THR A 362 15.31 -2.98 -25.89
N THR A 363 15.78 -3.46 -27.03
CA THR A 363 15.57 -2.79 -28.33
C THR A 363 14.07 -2.61 -28.58
N GLY A 364 13.63 -1.40 -28.90
CA GLY A 364 12.20 -1.10 -29.08
C GLY A 364 11.40 -0.93 -27.78
N ILE A 365 12.07 -0.97 -26.61
CA ILE A 365 11.44 -0.85 -25.28
C ILE A 365 12.05 0.31 -24.52
N GLN A 366 11.21 1.17 -23.97
CA GLN A 366 11.58 2.18 -22.98
C GLN A 366 11.11 1.70 -21.60
N LEU A 367 11.98 1.74 -20.61
CA LEU A 367 11.65 1.39 -19.24
C LEU A 367 12.36 2.32 -18.26
N PHE A 368 11.71 2.60 -17.14
CA PHE A 368 12.29 3.35 -16.05
C PHE A 368 12.32 2.46 -14.80
N THR A 369 13.49 2.36 -14.19
CA THR A 369 13.70 1.60 -12.96
C THR A 369 14.14 2.55 -11.84
N PRO A 370 13.27 2.89 -10.89
CA PRO A 370 13.61 3.77 -9.78
C PRO A 370 14.63 3.10 -8.83
N ASP A 371 15.24 3.88 -7.94
CA ASP A 371 16.14 3.33 -6.91
C ASP A 371 15.40 2.61 -5.79
N THR A 372 14.13 2.92 -5.61
CA THR A 372 13.23 2.31 -4.63
C THR A 372 11.79 2.34 -5.15
N GLY A 373 10.86 1.74 -4.40
CA GLY A 373 9.46 1.67 -4.80
C GLY A 373 9.06 0.29 -5.28
N PHE A 374 7.93 0.23 -5.96
CA PHE A 374 7.29 -1.03 -6.35
C PHE A 374 7.17 -1.23 -7.85
N PHE A 375 7.18 -0.13 -8.63
CA PHE A 375 6.69 -0.09 -9.99
C PHE A 375 7.80 0.10 -11.02
N ILE A 376 7.59 -0.58 -12.13
CA ILE A 376 8.27 -0.34 -13.40
C ILE A 376 7.19 -0.21 -14.44
N TRP A 377 7.33 0.78 -15.29
CA TRP A 377 6.55 0.93 -16.50
C TRP A 377 7.36 0.50 -17.69
N ILE A 378 6.80 -0.37 -18.50
CA ILE A 378 7.35 -0.81 -19.78
C ILE A 378 6.52 -0.16 -20.88
N GLN A 379 7.20 0.59 -21.75
CA GLN A 379 6.61 1.30 -22.88
C GLN A 379 7.28 0.84 -24.17
N PHE A 380 6.50 0.45 -25.18
CA PHE A 380 7.05 0.11 -26.49
C PHE A 380 7.16 1.35 -27.38
N THR A 381 8.22 1.42 -28.21
CA THR A 381 8.44 2.51 -29.16
C THR A 381 7.61 2.34 -30.44
N THR A 382 7.26 1.10 -30.77
CA THR A 382 6.36 0.72 -31.87
C THR A 382 5.09 0.10 -31.30
N TYR A 383 3.99 0.09 -32.05
CA TYR A 383 2.76 -0.51 -31.58
C TYR A 383 2.93 -2.02 -31.35
N VAL A 384 2.54 -2.49 -30.19
CA VAL A 384 2.50 -3.92 -29.81
C VAL A 384 1.15 -4.23 -29.18
N ASN A 385 0.59 -5.38 -29.52
CA ASN A 385 -0.69 -5.82 -28.95
C ASN A 385 -0.49 -6.31 -27.50
N ILE A 386 -0.70 -5.43 -26.52
CA ILE A 386 -0.56 -5.75 -25.10
C ILE A 386 -1.53 -6.82 -24.63
N GLU A 387 -2.72 -6.90 -25.19
CA GLU A 387 -3.70 -7.93 -24.82
C GLU A 387 -3.23 -9.33 -25.22
N GLU A 388 -2.56 -9.44 -26.38
CA GLU A 388 -1.96 -10.71 -26.81
C GLU A 388 -0.80 -11.13 -25.91
N ILE A 389 0.08 -10.18 -25.55
CA ILE A 389 1.16 -10.41 -24.57
C ILE A 389 0.55 -10.92 -23.26
N ASN A 390 -0.45 -10.20 -22.72
CA ASN A 390 -1.08 -10.55 -21.45
C ASN A 390 -1.72 -11.93 -21.49
N LYS A 391 -2.40 -12.28 -22.60
CA LYS A 391 -2.97 -13.63 -22.78
C LYS A 391 -1.92 -14.72 -22.71
N LYS A 392 -0.80 -14.58 -23.46
CA LYS A 392 0.31 -15.56 -23.46
C LYS A 392 0.98 -15.68 -22.10
N LEU A 393 1.12 -14.57 -21.39
CA LEU A 393 1.68 -14.55 -20.03
C LEU A 393 0.76 -15.24 -19.04
N ASN A 394 -0.56 -15.00 -19.11
CA ASN A 394 -1.55 -15.63 -18.25
C ASN A 394 -1.57 -17.16 -18.42
N GLU A 395 -1.38 -17.67 -19.65
CA GLU A 395 -1.24 -19.11 -19.93
C GLU A 395 -0.02 -19.73 -19.23
N LYS A 396 0.99 -18.90 -18.88
CA LYS A 396 2.20 -19.30 -18.15
C LYS A 396 2.16 -18.92 -16.66
N GLY A 397 0.99 -18.54 -16.14
CA GLY A 397 0.81 -18.14 -14.74
C GLY A 397 1.44 -16.79 -14.38
N ILE A 398 1.72 -15.91 -15.36
CA ILE A 398 2.27 -14.57 -15.15
C ILE A 398 1.21 -13.53 -15.44
N TYR A 399 0.99 -12.62 -14.49
CA TYR A 399 -0.01 -11.56 -14.57
C TYR A 399 0.66 -10.18 -14.55
N ILE A 400 0.23 -9.30 -15.45
CA ILE A 400 0.69 -7.90 -15.55
C ILE A 400 -0.50 -6.94 -15.44
N ALA A 401 -0.26 -5.67 -15.12
CA ALA A 401 -1.31 -4.65 -15.17
C ALA A 401 -1.25 -3.91 -16.50
N GLU A 402 -2.28 -4.09 -17.33
CA GLU A 402 -2.35 -3.49 -18.67
C GLU A 402 -2.39 -1.97 -18.61
N GLY A 403 -1.69 -1.35 -19.55
CA GLY A 403 -1.55 0.11 -19.58
C GLY A 403 -2.87 0.85 -19.69
N LYS A 404 -3.83 0.30 -20.46
CA LYS A 404 -5.15 0.93 -20.66
C LYS A 404 -5.89 1.23 -19.35
N GLU A 405 -5.61 0.48 -18.28
CA GLU A 405 -6.25 0.70 -16.98
C GLU A 405 -5.85 2.02 -16.30
N PHE A 406 -4.74 2.63 -16.71
CA PHE A 406 -4.17 3.84 -16.09
C PHE A 406 -4.48 5.12 -16.86
N PHE A 407 -5.27 5.04 -17.92
CA PHE A 407 -5.66 6.18 -18.77
C PHE A 407 -7.16 6.41 -18.74
N ILE A 408 -7.57 7.66 -18.92
CA ILE A 408 -8.97 8.03 -19.06
C ILE A 408 -9.53 7.46 -20.37
N GLY A 409 -10.72 6.86 -20.30
CA GLY A 409 -11.40 6.27 -21.44
C GLY A 409 -10.76 4.97 -21.93
N ASN A 410 -11.44 4.29 -22.84
CA ASN A 410 -10.97 3.03 -23.43
C ASN A 410 -10.02 3.29 -24.61
N ASN A 411 -8.83 3.76 -24.34
CA ASN A 411 -7.83 3.95 -25.41
C ASN A 411 -7.07 2.63 -25.64
N SER A 412 -7.50 1.87 -26.65
CA SER A 412 -6.85 0.61 -27.05
C SER A 412 -5.43 0.75 -27.62
N ARG A 413 -4.96 2.01 -27.80
CA ARG A 413 -3.61 2.29 -28.34
C ARG A 413 -2.56 2.52 -27.26
N ILE A 414 -2.86 2.26 -26.00
CA ILE A 414 -1.88 2.38 -24.93
C ILE A 414 -0.86 1.25 -25.06
N ASN A 415 0.36 1.64 -25.35
CA ASN A 415 1.44 0.77 -25.78
C ASN A 415 2.43 0.46 -24.64
N GLY A 416 1.90 0.06 -23.50
CA GLY A 416 2.70 -0.24 -22.31
C GLY A 416 1.92 -0.94 -21.21
N PHE A 417 2.62 -1.34 -20.16
CA PHE A 417 2.05 -2.01 -18.99
C PHE A 417 2.93 -1.79 -17.75
N ARG A 418 2.36 -2.04 -16.57
CA ARG A 418 3.05 -1.91 -15.29
C ARG A 418 3.42 -3.27 -14.72
N LEU A 419 4.64 -3.35 -14.18
CA LEU A 419 5.08 -4.43 -13.28
C LEU A 419 5.17 -3.91 -11.85
N CYS A 420 4.66 -4.70 -10.90
CA CYS A 420 4.77 -4.47 -9.47
C CYS A 420 5.54 -5.62 -8.81
N ILE A 421 6.64 -5.31 -8.10
CA ILE A 421 7.50 -6.31 -7.45
C ILE A 421 7.27 -6.43 -5.94
N SER A 422 6.28 -5.73 -5.40
CA SER A 422 6.12 -5.58 -3.95
C SER A 422 6.00 -6.92 -3.21
N LYS A 423 5.17 -7.85 -3.68
CA LYS A 423 4.92 -9.17 -3.06
C LYS A 423 5.98 -10.23 -3.45
N LEU A 424 6.66 -10.06 -4.58
CA LEU A 424 7.46 -11.11 -5.20
C LEU A 424 8.78 -11.40 -4.45
N THR A 425 9.18 -12.69 -4.49
CA THR A 425 10.53 -13.12 -4.10
C THR A 425 11.53 -12.84 -5.22
N LYS A 426 12.83 -12.90 -4.92
CA LYS A 426 13.88 -12.74 -5.94
C LYS A 426 13.77 -13.79 -7.04
N ASP A 427 13.50 -15.04 -6.67
CA ASP A 427 13.38 -16.15 -7.64
C ASP A 427 12.19 -15.93 -8.58
N LYS A 428 11.03 -15.50 -8.05
CA LYS A 428 9.86 -15.12 -8.85
C LYS A 428 10.12 -13.90 -9.73
N ILE A 429 10.88 -12.90 -9.26
CA ILE A 429 11.28 -11.75 -10.07
C ILE A 429 12.15 -12.22 -11.25
N LYS A 430 13.18 -13.04 -11.00
CA LYS A 430 14.07 -13.55 -12.04
C LYS A 430 13.31 -14.37 -13.09
N LEU A 431 12.57 -15.38 -12.65
CA LEU A 431 11.82 -16.26 -13.54
C LEU A 431 10.76 -15.49 -14.32
N GLY A 432 9.99 -14.62 -13.62
CA GLY A 432 8.95 -13.84 -14.27
C GLY A 432 9.47 -12.86 -15.32
N VAL A 433 10.61 -12.20 -15.05
CA VAL A 433 11.27 -11.30 -16.02
C VAL A 433 11.78 -12.08 -17.22
N GLN A 434 12.39 -13.25 -17.03
CA GLN A 434 12.85 -14.09 -18.14
C GLN A 434 11.69 -14.48 -19.07
N ILE A 435 10.63 -15.07 -18.53
CA ILE A 435 9.47 -15.50 -19.32
C ILE A 435 8.80 -14.30 -20.00
N LEU A 436 8.65 -13.18 -19.27
CA LEU A 436 8.06 -11.95 -19.79
C LEU A 436 8.78 -11.48 -21.06
N PHE A 437 10.10 -11.33 -21.01
CA PHE A 437 10.86 -10.83 -22.15
C PHE A 437 11.00 -11.86 -23.27
N GLU A 438 11.01 -13.17 -22.97
CA GLU A 438 10.90 -14.23 -23.98
C GLU A 438 9.61 -14.12 -24.80
N GLU A 439 8.47 -13.83 -24.14
CA GLU A 439 7.19 -13.66 -24.86
C GLU A 439 7.13 -12.32 -25.61
N ILE A 440 7.67 -11.26 -25.06
CA ILE A 440 7.76 -9.96 -25.72
C ILE A 440 8.59 -10.08 -27.02
N HIS A 441 9.77 -10.70 -26.97
CA HIS A 441 10.64 -10.83 -28.15
C HIS A 441 10.07 -11.71 -29.29
N LYS A 442 9.06 -12.53 -28.99
CA LYS A 442 8.34 -13.27 -30.04
C LYS A 442 7.32 -12.41 -30.78
N LEU A 443 6.96 -11.24 -30.27
CA LEU A 443 5.89 -10.39 -30.76
C LEU A 443 6.37 -9.03 -31.29
N ILE A 444 7.63 -8.68 -31.04
CA ILE A 444 8.34 -7.53 -31.60
C ILE A 444 9.23 -8.00 -32.76
#